data_b86a21400b7c38f3c26f0cbfa1af011c
#
_entry.id   b86a21400b7c38f3c26f0cbfa1af011c
#
_cell.length_a   1.000
_cell.length_b   1.000
_cell.length_c   1.000
_cell.angle_alpha   90.00
_cell.angle_beta   90.00
_cell.angle_gamma   90.00
#
_symmetry.space_group_name_H-M   'P 1'
#
loop_
_entity.id
_entity.type
_entity.pdbx_description
1 polymer ?
#
loop_
_entity_poly.entity_id
_entity_poly.type
_entity_poly.pdbx_seq_one_letter_code
_entity_poly.pdbx_strand_id
1 'polypeptide(L)'
;MTNTTVPRYGFDPYLEWVAKEGLPVVEDYGIDLFKVETKMWARNEAKTAAVHLKGRGDFSNMFLYELNPGKSTTPQRHLYEEVIYVLEGTGSTQVELPDGTKRSFEWGPRSLFAIPLNVKHRHFNGSGRERVLMVSTTDLPLVMNTFHNERFIFENTFDFSERAGKESHYTGEGDLVTVKPGNHMWETNFVPDLAAIELKTWGDRGAGGTNIMFVLADGTMHAHISEMPVGTYKKGHRHGPGFHVMCVVGEGFSLLWFDGEKDYIRIDWKHGVVFPPAGQQFHQHFNTSPQPARYLATGTGGLRYPFTTENRRSLIGLKPGENGAVSTSLKDGGDQIEYVDQDARIHRIWLAQMKKTGAPPRMDKWVPTPQDWAAE
;
A
#
# COMPACT_ATOMS: atom_id res chain seq x y z
N MET A 1 -11.53 12.67 -41.67
CA MET A 1 -12.19 11.77 -40.70
C MET A 1 -11.37 10.49 -40.68
N THR A 2 -10.46 10.40 -39.70
CA THR A 2 -9.67 9.17 -39.51
C THR A 2 -10.56 8.15 -38.84
N ASN A 3 -10.93 7.12 -39.58
CA ASN A 3 -11.71 6.00 -39.10
C ASN A 3 -10.82 5.14 -38.18
N THR A 4 -10.63 5.56 -36.92
CA THR A 4 -10.01 4.73 -35.91
C THR A 4 -11.03 3.68 -35.50
N THR A 5 -10.94 2.52 -36.14
CA THR A 5 -11.68 1.34 -35.68
C THR A 5 -11.18 1.03 -34.26
N VAL A 6 -12.03 1.30 -33.29
CA VAL A 6 -11.81 0.84 -31.90
C VAL A 6 -11.56 -0.68 -31.96
N PRO A 7 -10.48 -1.19 -31.34
CA PRO A 7 -10.25 -2.63 -31.29
C PRO A 7 -11.49 -3.33 -30.76
N ARG A 8 -11.97 -4.34 -31.46
CA ARG A 8 -13.18 -5.07 -31.07
C ARG A 8 -12.94 -5.96 -29.82
N TYR A 9 -11.67 -6.23 -29.51
CA TYR A 9 -11.22 -7.10 -28.43
C TYR A 9 -10.01 -6.47 -27.72
N GLY A 10 -9.80 -6.84 -26.47
CA GLY A 10 -8.67 -6.34 -25.69
C GLY A 10 -8.85 -4.90 -25.21
N PHE A 11 -10.10 -4.44 -25.06
CA PHE A 11 -10.43 -3.11 -24.59
C PHE A 11 -10.31 -3.03 -23.05
N ASP A 12 -9.64 -2.00 -22.55
CA ASP A 12 -9.52 -1.71 -21.11
C ASP A 12 -10.27 -0.42 -20.78
N PRO A 13 -11.50 -0.51 -20.22
CA PRO A 13 -12.32 0.66 -19.91
C PRO A 13 -11.66 1.62 -18.92
N TYR A 14 -10.85 1.12 -17.98
CA TYR A 14 -10.15 1.98 -17.01
C TYR A 14 -9.06 2.82 -17.70
N LEU A 15 -8.22 2.22 -18.52
CA LEU A 15 -7.18 2.95 -19.25
C LEU A 15 -7.76 3.97 -20.23
N GLU A 16 -8.84 3.62 -20.93
CA GLU A 16 -9.56 4.55 -21.80
C GLU A 16 -10.16 5.73 -21.00
N TRP A 17 -10.70 5.44 -19.81
CA TRP A 17 -11.23 6.47 -18.94
C TRP A 17 -10.11 7.42 -18.43
N VAL A 18 -8.97 6.91 -17.97
CA VAL A 18 -7.83 7.73 -17.54
C VAL A 18 -7.34 8.64 -18.66
N ALA A 19 -7.24 8.09 -19.89
CA ALA A 19 -6.85 8.87 -21.06
C ALA A 19 -7.85 9.98 -21.38
N LYS A 20 -9.15 9.70 -21.28
CA LYS A 20 -10.24 10.68 -21.48
C LYS A 20 -10.22 11.79 -20.43
N GLU A 21 -9.94 11.48 -19.18
CA GLU A 21 -9.80 12.46 -18.09
C GLU A 21 -8.56 13.37 -18.27
N GLY A 22 -7.63 13.00 -19.15
CA GLY A 22 -6.44 13.79 -19.46
C GLY A 22 -5.46 13.93 -18.31
N LEU A 23 -5.44 12.94 -17.40
CA LEU A 23 -4.51 12.90 -16.28
C LEU A 23 -3.10 12.55 -16.75
N PRO A 24 -2.04 13.14 -16.16
CA PRO A 24 -0.69 12.62 -16.29
C PRO A 24 -0.65 11.19 -15.76
N VAL A 25 -0.02 10.30 -16.52
CA VAL A 25 0.22 8.91 -16.12
C VAL A 25 1.71 8.72 -15.92
N VAL A 26 2.11 8.25 -14.74
CA VAL A 26 3.48 7.84 -14.46
C VAL A 26 3.50 6.33 -14.27
N GLU A 27 4.39 5.65 -15.01
CA GLU A 27 4.51 4.20 -14.95
C GLU A 27 5.96 3.78 -14.81
N ASP A 28 6.29 3.11 -13.68
CA ASP A 28 7.60 2.49 -13.46
C ASP A 28 7.52 1.43 -12.35
N TYR A 29 8.64 0.69 -12.11
CA TYR A 29 8.77 -0.22 -10.97
C TYR A 29 8.93 0.52 -9.64
N GLY A 30 9.67 1.62 -9.59
CA GLY A 30 9.88 2.43 -8.39
C GLY A 30 9.62 3.89 -8.70
N ILE A 31 8.70 4.52 -7.98
CA ILE A 31 8.29 5.91 -8.22
C ILE A 31 8.46 6.71 -6.94
N ASP A 32 9.26 7.79 -7.03
CA ASP A 32 9.35 8.81 -5.97
C ASP A 32 8.17 9.79 -6.15
N LEU A 33 7.15 9.65 -5.31
CA LEU A 33 5.90 10.42 -5.40
C LEU A 33 6.11 11.93 -5.24
N PHE A 34 7.18 12.36 -4.56
CA PHE A 34 7.51 13.78 -4.46
C PHE A 34 7.99 14.41 -5.76
N LYS A 35 8.37 13.59 -6.76
CA LYS A 35 8.85 14.03 -8.07
C LYS A 35 7.81 13.88 -9.18
N VAL A 36 6.66 13.35 -8.89
CA VAL A 36 5.59 13.17 -9.88
C VAL A 36 4.94 14.51 -10.18
N GLU A 37 4.86 14.86 -11.46
CA GLU A 37 4.13 16.05 -11.92
C GLU A 37 2.63 15.79 -11.88
N THR A 38 1.89 16.74 -11.28
CA THR A 38 0.44 16.71 -11.17
C THR A 38 -0.20 17.78 -12.05
N LYS A 39 -1.42 17.54 -12.54
CA LYS A 39 -2.19 18.47 -13.35
C LYS A 39 -3.58 18.66 -12.74
N MET A 40 -4.14 19.86 -12.87
CA MET A 40 -5.51 20.15 -12.41
C MET A 40 -6.50 19.17 -13.03
N TRP A 41 -7.21 18.45 -12.19
CA TRP A 41 -8.26 17.52 -12.58
C TRP A 41 -9.63 18.15 -12.30
N ALA A 42 -10.40 18.35 -13.36
CA ALA A 42 -11.68 19.06 -13.26
C ALA A 42 -12.72 18.34 -12.40
N ARG A 43 -12.61 17.01 -12.27
CA ARG A 43 -13.55 16.20 -11.49
C ARG A 43 -13.51 16.51 -9.99
N ASN A 44 -12.32 16.74 -9.44
CA ASN A 44 -12.14 16.97 -7.99
C ASN A 44 -11.56 18.34 -7.63
N GLU A 45 -11.21 19.17 -8.62
CA GLU A 45 -10.56 20.46 -8.44
C GLU A 45 -9.23 20.41 -7.67
N ALA A 46 -8.55 19.24 -7.70
CA ALA A 46 -7.20 19.06 -7.19
C ALA A 46 -6.25 18.79 -8.34
N LYS A 47 -4.96 19.10 -8.17
CA LYS A 47 -3.96 18.62 -9.10
C LYS A 47 -3.75 17.13 -8.86
N THR A 48 -3.78 16.33 -9.91
CA THR A 48 -3.80 14.87 -9.81
C THR A 48 -2.88 14.24 -10.86
N ALA A 49 -2.30 13.09 -10.54
CA ALA A 49 -1.65 12.19 -11.48
C ALA A 49 -2.07 10.75 -11.19
N ALA A 50 -2.24 9.95 -12.24
CA ALA A 50 -2.38 8.51 -12.11
C ALA A 50 -0.98 7.86 -11.98
N VAL A 51 -0.81 6.99 -11.00
CA VAL A 51 0.44 6.30 -10.72
C VAL A 51 0.22 4.81 -10.94
N HIS A 52 0.83 4.28 -11.98
CA HIS A 52 0.74 2.88 -12.37
C HIS A 52 2.08 2.19 -12.11
N LEU A 53 2.13 1.31 -11.13
CA LEU A 53 3.33 0.53 -10.89
C LEU A 53 3.41 -0.63 -11.89
N LYS A 54 4.56 -0.82 -12.55
CA LYS A 54 4.80 -1.99 -13.39
C LYS A 54 4.68 -3.26 -12.55
N GLY A 55 3.87 -4.21 -12.99
CA GLY A 55 3.57 -5.43 -12.23
C GLY A 55 2.48 -5.31 -11.16
N ARG A 56 1.81 -4.18 -11.05
CA ARG A 56 0.69 -3.95 -10.11
C ARG A 56 -0.48 -4.89 -10.33
N GLY A 57 -0.74 -5.61 -11.21
CA GLY A 57 -2.02 -6.26 -11.51
C GLY A 57 -3.11 -5.25 -11.90
N ASP A 58 -4.16 -5.75 -12.52
CA ASP A 58 -5.18 -4.91 -13.19
C ASP A 58 -6.36 -4.53 -12.26
N PHE A 59 -6.24 -4.79 -10.95
CA PHE A 59 -7.33 -4.57 -9.99
C PHE A 59 -7.20 -3.27 -9.20
N SER A 60 -6.01 -2.69 -9.15
CA SER A 60 -5.74 -1.49 -8.35
C SER A 60 -4.77 -0.54 -9.03
N ASN A 61 -4.88 0.73 -8.65
CA ASN A 61 -3.97 1.79 -9.06
C ASN A 61 -3.76 2.77 -7.91
N MET A 62 -2.94 3.79 -8.14
CA MET A 62 -2.84 4.94 -7.24
C MET A 62 -3.17 6.24 -7.98
N PHE A 63 -3.74 7.20 -7.20
CA PHE A 63 -3.80 8.61 -7.59
C PHE A 63 -3.01 9.45 -6.61
N LEU A 64 -2.14 10.30 -7.14
CA LEU A 64 -1.46 11.32 -6.36
C LEU A 64 -2.25 12.61 -6.44
N TYR A 65 -2.65 13.17 -5.28
CA TYR A 65 -3.41 14.40 -5.17
C TYR A 65 -2.56 15.51 -4.56
N GLU A 66 -2.59 16.69 -5.18
CA GLU A 66 -2.00 17.89 -4.63
C GLU A 66 -3.07 18.96 -4.44
N LEU A 67 -3.25 19.41 -3.20
CA LEU A 67 -4.11 20.53 -2.86
C LEU A 67 -3.27 21.78 -2.59
N ASN A 68 -3.50 22.82 -3.36
CA ASN A 68 -2.87 24.12 -3.14
C ASN A 68 -3.27 24.70 -1.76
N PRO A 69 -2.46 25.62 -1.20
CA PRO A 69 -2.76 26.29 0.07
C PRO A 69 -4.19 26.86 0.12
N GLY A 70 -4.92 26.55 1.21
CA GLY A 70 -6.27 27.02 1.47
C GLY A 70 -7.34 26.50 0.51
N LYS A 71 -7.02 25.51 -0.32
CA LYS A 71 -7.97 24.90 -1.27
C LYS A 71 -8.56 23.61 -0.71
N SER A 72 -9.62 23.16 -1.34
CA SER A 72 -10.28 21.90 -1.05
C SER A 72 -10.70 21.23 -2.34
N THR A 73 -10.92 19.93 -2.30
CA THR A 73 -11.59 19.24 -3.41
C THR A 73 -13.04 19.70 -3.55
N THR A 74 -13.66 19.45 -4.69
CA THR A 74 -15.13 19.42 -4.78
C THR A 74 -15.67 18.27 -3.93
N PRO A 75 -16.94 18.31 -3.49
CA PRO A 75 -17.57 17.14 -2.89
C PRO A 75 -17.59 15.97 -3.87
N GLN A 76 -17.17 14.81 -3.41
CA GLN A 76 -17.06 13.60 -4.22
C GLN A 76 -17.88 12.46 -3.64
N ARG A 77 -18.27 11.53 -4.51
CA ARG A 77 -18.91 10.26 -4.19
C ARG A 77 -18.55 9.28 -5.31
N HIS A 78 -18.22 8.05 -4.97
CA HIS A 78 -17.87 7.04 -5.97
C HIS A 78 -18.04 5.61 -5.44
N LEU A 79 -18.34 4.67 -6.35
CA LEU A 79 -18.51 3.25 -6.09
C LEU A 79 -17.21 2.45 -6.21
N TYR A 80 -16.09 3.03 -5.84
CA TYR A 80 -14.84 2.31 -5.65
C TYR A 80 -14.26 2.63 -4.28
N GLU A 81 -13.47 1.74 -3.76
CA GLU A 81 -12.81 1.91 -2.48
C GLU A 81 -11.47 2.61 -2.64
N GLU A 82 -11.09 3.38 -1.63
CA GLU A 82 -9.80 4.04 -1.58
C GLU A 82 -9.22 4.06 -0.17
N VAL A 83 -7.89 3.88 -0.12
CA VAL A 83 -7.08 4.04 1.08
C VAL A 83 -6.09 5.16 0.83
N ILE A 84 -6.18 6.21 1.62
CA ILE A 84 -5.43 7.45 1.44
C ILE A 84 -4.32 7.56 2.46
N TYR A 85 -3.10 7.85 1.98
CA TYR A 85 -1.93 8.14 2.80
C TYR A 85 -1.45 9.57 2.56
N VAL A 86 -1.22 10.31 3.65
CA VAL A 86 -0.74 11.71 3.58
C VAL A 86 0.77 11.74 3.55
N LEU A 87 1.34 12.22 2.44
CA LEU A 87 2.80 12.36 2.25
C LEU A 87 3.33 13.61 2.94
N GLU A 88 2.67 14.76 2.73
CA GLU A 88 3.03 16.05 3.34
C GLU A 88 1.84 16.98 3.47
N GLY A 89 1.96 17.96 4.35
CA GLY A 89 0.94 18.95 4.63
C GLY A 89 -0.07 18.49 5.68
N THR A 90 -0.96 19.41 6.08
CA THR A 90 -2.00 19.19 7.09
C THR A 90 -3.35 19.64 6.57
N GLY A 91 -4.39 18.96 7.00
CA GLY A 91 -5.74 19.29 6.55
C GLY A 91 -6.79 18.48 7.27
N SER A 92 -7.97 18.43 6.68
CA SER A 92 -9.09 17.66 7.22
C SER A 92 -9.91 17.02 6.11
N THR A 93 -10.63 15.98 6.46
CA THR A 93 -11.62 15.34 5.61
C THR A 93 -12.97 15.41 6.30
N GLN A 94 -14.00 15.83 5.57
CA GLN A 94 -15.38 15.74 5.99
C GLN A 94 -16.08 14.64 5.21
N VAL A 95 -16.77 13.76 5.90
CA VAL A 95 -17.67 12.74 5.34
C VAL A 95 -19.10 13.04 5.74
N GLU A 96 -20.04 12.83 4.83
CA GLU A 96 -21.47 12.95 5.06
C GLU A 96 -22.09 11.55 4.98
N LEU A 97 -22.39 10.99 6.14
CA LEU A 97 -22.90 9.63 6.27
C LEU A 97 -24.34 9.53 5.73
N PRO A 98 -24.85 8.32 5.41
CA PRO A 98 -26.18 8.12 4.85
C PRO A 98 -27.33 8.69 5.69
N ASP A 99 -27.18 8.76 7.00
CA ASP A 99 -28.15 9.36 7.92
C ASP A 99 -28.09 10.89 7.97
N GLY A 100 -27.23 11.52 7.15
CA GLY A 100 -27.00 12.96 7.11
C GLY A 100 -26.00 13.47 8.15
N THR A 101 -25.48 12.60 9.01
CA THR A 101 -24.45 12.97 9.98
C THR A 101 -23.16 13.35 9.27
N LYS A 102 -22.60 14.50 9.63
CA LYS A 102 -21.28 14.93 9.14
C LYS A 102 -20.23 14.64 10.19
N ARG A 103 -19.18 13.97 9.76
CA ARG A 103 -17.98 13.73 10.57
C ARG A 103 -16.78 14.36 9.89
N SER A 104 -15.93 14.97 10.70
CA SER A 104 -14.68 15.57 10.21
C SER A 104 -13.54 15.07 11.09
N PHE A 105 -12.41 14.78 10.48
CA PHE A 105 -11.18 14.43 11.18
C PHE A 105 -10.01 15.16 10.53
N GLU A 106 -9.06 15.55 11.36
CA GLU A 106 -7.84 16.24 10.93
C GLU A 106 -6.72 15.23 10.72
N TRP A 107 -5.92 15.46 9.71
CA TRP A 107 -4.79 14.61 9.36
C TRP A 107 -3.53 15.44 9.07
N GLY A 108 -2.39 14.80 9.19
CA GLY A 108 -1.07 15.33 8.88
C GLY A 108 -0.19 14.31 8.18
N PRO A 109 1.10 14.61 8.02
CA PRO A 109 2.04 13.68 7.38
C PRO A 109 2.00 12.31 8.06
N ARG A 110 1.99 11.25 7.25
CA ARG A 110 1.90 9.83 7.65
C ARG A 110 0.55 9.39 8.21
N SER A 111 -0.48 10.22 8.17
CA SER A 111 -1.85 9.75 8.41
C SER A 111 -2.29 8.77 7.33
N LEU A 112 -3.07 7.77 7.73
CA LEU A 112 -3.72 6.80 6.86
C LEU A 112 -5.22 6.79 7.15
N PHE A 113 -6.04 6.86 6.11
CA PHE A 113 -7.48 6.78 6.27
C PHE A 113 -8.17 6.21 5.03
N ALA A 114 -9.42 5.79 5.20
CA ALA A 114 -10.28 5.39 4.10
C ALA A 114 -11.65 6.06 4.20
N ILE A 115 -12.27 6.22 3.06
CA ILE A 115 -13.64 6.72 2.95
C ILE A 115 -14.57 5.51 2.83
N PRO A 116 -15.64 5.42 3.63
CA PRO A 116 -16.63 4.37 3.45
C PRO A 116 -17.22 4.41 2.04
N LEU A 117 -17.48 3.22 1.47
CA LEU A 117 -17.91 3.10 0.08
C LEU A 117 -19.11 4.00 -0.23
N ASN A 118 -18.99 4.76 -1.32
CA ASN A 118 -20.01 5.66 -1.84
C ASN A 118 -20.48 6.76 -0.88
N VAL A 119 -19.71 7.06 0.17
CA VAL A 119 -20.01 8.17 1.08
C VAL A 119 -19.55 9.49 0.46
N LYS A 120 -20.41 10.51 0.54
CA LYS A 120 -20.04 11.85 0.10
C LYS A 120 -18.96 12.42 1.00
N HIS A 121 -17.87 12.89 0.40
CA HIS A 121 -16.70 13.38 1.15
C HIS A 121 -16.03 14.58 0.46
N ARG A 122 -15.19 15.27 1.23
CA ARG A 122 -14.40 16.42 0.75
C ARG A 122 -13.13 16.56 1.58
N HIS A 123 -12.01 16.85 0.91
CA HIS A 123 -10.73 17.12 1.54
C HIS A 123 -10.41 18.61 1.55
N PHE A 124 -9.82 19.10 2.63
CA PHE A 124 -9.47 20.50 2.84
C PHE A 124 -7.99 20.62 3.19
N ASN A 125 -7.26 21.48 2.49
CA ASN A 125 -5.93 21.88 2.94
C ASN A 125 -6.08 22.92 4.06
N GLY A 126 -5.63 22.57 5.27
CA GLY A 126 -5.69 23.44 6.45
C GLY A 126 -4.63 24.54 6.49
N SER A 127 -3.61 24.46 5.61
CA SER A 127 -2.54 25.47 5.55
C SER A 127 -2.85 26.54 4.52
N GLY A 128 -2.67 27.80 4.88
CA GLY A 128 -2.70 28.92 3.94
C GLY A 128 -1.38 29.15 3.17
N ARG A 129 -0.34 28.35 3.44
CA ARG A 129 1.01 28.57 2.89
C ARG A 129 1.61 27.35 2.21
N GLU A 130 1.30 26.17 2.70
CA GLU A 130 1.90 24.91 2.26
C GLU A 130 0.88 24.09 1.47
N ARG A 131 1.36 23.35 0.47
CA ARG A 131 0.53 22.39 -0.24
C ARG A 131 0.28 21.17 0.65
N VAL A 132 -0.73 20.41 0.30
CA VAL A 132 -0.92 19.03 0.74
C VAL A 132 -0.58 18.11 -0.41
N LEU A 133 0.14 17.02 -0.13
CA LEU A 133 0.35 15.93 -1.07
C LEU A 133 -0.12 14.64 -0.39
N MET A 134 -1.05 13.93 -1.03
CA MET A 134 -1.57 12.66 -0.56
C MET A 134 -1.68 11.66 -1.71
N VAL A 135 -1.56 10.38 -1.40
CA VAL A 135 -1.72 9.32 -2.39
C VAL A 135 -2.84 8.39 -1.97
N SER A 136 -3.71 8.08 -2.90
CA SER A 136 -4.82 7.13 -2.73
C SER A 136 -4.51 5.85 -3.51
N THR A 137 -4.60 4.69 -2.86
CA THR A 137 -4.67 3.39 -3.53
C THR A 137 -6.13 3.02 -3.70
N THR A 138 -6.55 2.65 -4.90
CA THR A 138 -7.95 2.40 -5.24
C THR A 138 -8.15 1.09 -5.98
N ASP A 139 -9.36 0.53 -5.92
CA ASP A 139 -9.81 -0.58 -6.76
C ASP A 139 -10.61 -0.10 -8.00
N LEU A 140 -10.50 1.19 -8.35
CA LEU A 140 -11.19 1.75 -9.52
C LEU A 140 -10.96 0.96 -10.82
N PRO A 141 -9.74 0.43 -11.14
CA PRO A 141 -9.58 -0.40 -12.32
C PRO A 141 -10.52 -1.59 -12.35
N LEU A 142 -10.65 -2.31 -11.23
CA LEU A 142 -11.57 -3.44 -11.11
C LEU A 142 -13.03 -3.00 -11.34
N VAL A 143 -13.45 -1.94 -10.67
CA VAL A 143 -14.83 -1.43 -10.75
C VAL A 143 -15.14 -0.91 -12.15
N MET A 144 -14.24 -0.14 -12.76
CA MET A 144 -14.43 0.42 -14.10
C MET A 144 -14.48 -0.70 -15.15
N ASN A 145 -13.58 -1.67 -15.05
CA ASN A 145 -13.53 -2.81 -15.98
C ASN A 145 -14.66 -3.83 -15.77
N THR A 146 -15.39 -3.73 -14.65
CA THR A 146 -16.57 -4.55 -14.39
C THR A 146 -17.86 -3.90 -14.91
N PHE A 147 -18.06 -2.61 -14.63
CA PHE A 147 -19.33 -1.94 -14.90
C PHE A 147 -19.36 -1.15 -16.21
N HIS A 148 -18.21 -0.76 -16.75
CA HIS A 148 -18.08 0.03 -18.00
C HIS A 148 -18.98 1.27 -18.05
N ASN A 149 -19.25 1.89 -16.90
CA ASN A 149 -20.23 2.97 -16.81
C ASN A 149 -19.85 4.02 -15.78
N GLU A 150 -19.36 5.17 -16.25
CA GLU A 150 -18.94 6.29 -15.39
C GLU A 150 -20.08 6.80 -14.50
N ARG A 151 -21.29 6.95 -15.03
CA ARG A 151 -22.42 7.47 -14.25
C ARG A 151 -22.78 6.54 -13.10
N PHE A 152 -22.74 5.24 -13.32
CA PHE A 152 -22.96 4.26 -12.27
C PHE A 152 -21.92 4.36 -11.16
N ILE A 153 -20.67 4.65 -11.51
CA ILE A 153 -19.55 4.71 -10.55
C ILE A 153 -19.52 6.04 -9.80
N PHE A 154 -19.71 7.17 -10.48
CA PHE A 154 -19.49 8.49 -9.91
C PHE A 154 -20.78 9.27 -9.55
N GLU A 155 -21.94 8.82 -10.04
CA GLU A 155 -23.22 9.49 -9.80
C GLU A 155 -24.23 8.59 -9.06
N ASN A 156 -23.79 7.41 -8.60
CA ASN A 156 -24.64 6.48 -7.87
C ASN A 156 -24.95 7.01 -6.48
N THR A 157 -26.21 6.95 -6.07
CA THR A 157 -26.70 7.46 -4.78
C THR A 157 -27.05 6.38 -3.79
N PHE A 158 -26.73 5.12 -4.06
CA PHE A 158 -26.99 4.02 -3.13
C PHE A 158 -26.18 4.18 -1.85
N ASP A 159 -26.82 3.95 -0.72
CA ASP A 159 -26.21 4.06 0.60
C ASP A 159 -25.76 2.70 1.14
N PHE A 160 -24.50 2.64 1.60
CA PHE A 160 -23.93 1.50 2.31
C PHE A 160 -23.80 1.84 3.80
N SER A 161 -24.94 2.06 4.45
CA SER A 161 -25.01 2.52 5.84
C SER A 161 -24.32 1.59 6.84
N GLU A 162 -24.32 0.29 6.56
CA GLU A 162 -23.62 -0.73 7.36
C GLU A 162 -22.09 -0.56 7.38
N ARG A 163 -21.54 0.15 6.40
CA ARG A 163 -20.10 0.40 6.27
C ARG A 163 -19.65 1.74 6.86
N ALA A 164 -20.56 2.53 7.41
CA ALA A 164 -20.26 3.88 7.92
C ALA A 164 -19.27 3.88 9.11
N GLY A 165 -19.17 2.76 9.83
CA GLY A 165 -18.30 2.64 11.01
C GLY A 165 -18.83 3.36 12.24
N LYS A 166 -18.13 3.18 13.36
CA LYS A 166 -18.40 3.84 14.64
C LYS A 166 -17.77 5.23 14.68
N GLU A 167 -18.17 6.08 15.63
CA GLU A 167 -17.55 7.39 15.85
C GLU A 167 -16.05 7.27 16.16
N SER A 168 -15.67 6.31 17.03
CA SER A 168 -14.27 6.04 17.39
C SER A 168 -13.38 5.68 16.21
N HIS A 169 -13.94 5.20 15.10
CA HIS A 169 -13.17 4.92 13.88
C HIS A 169 -12.68 6.17 13.15
N TYR A 170 -13.18 7.35 13.52
CA TYR A 170 -12.77 8.64 12.92
C TYR A 170 -11.92 9.50 13.87
N THR A 171 -11.63 9.01 15.09
CA THR A 171 -10.87 9.75 16.12
C THR A 171 -9.43 9.28 16.28
N GLY A 172 -8.99 8.30 15.48
CA GLY A 172 -7.67 7.67 15.64
C GLY A 172 -7.68 6.51 16.63
N GLU A 173 -8.86 6.15 17.13
CA GLU A 173 -9.14 4.96 17.90
C GLU A 173 -9.57 3.82 16.98
N GLY A 174 -10.21 2.83 17.51
CA GLY A 174 -10.74 1.69 16.76
C GLY A 174 -10.63 0.41 17.57
N ASP A 175 -10.89 -0.71 16.93
CA ASP A 175 -10.92 -2.02 17.59
C ASP A 175 -9.69 -2.84 17.18
N LEU A 176 -8.75 -3.06 18.11
CA LEU A 176 -7.61 -3.95 17.88
C LEU A 176 -8.00 -5.40 18.21
N VAL A 177 -7.94 -6.27 17.22
CA VAL A 177 -8.31 -7.67 17.31
C VAL A 177 -7.11 -8.57 17.05
N THR A 178 -6.85 -9.54 17.93
CA THR A 178 -5.91 -10.63 17.65
C THR A 178 -6.63 -11.72 16.85
N VAL A 179 -6.31 -11.85 15.58
CA VAL A 179 -6.93 -12.86 14.69
C VAL A 179 -6.36 -14.24 14.98
N LYS A 180 -5.04 -14.33 15.16
CA LYS A 180 -4.28 -15.50 15.63
C LYS A 180 -2.93 -15.01 16.17
N PRO A 181 -2.15 -15.84 16.88
CA PRO A 181 -0.81 -15.45 17.33
C PRO A 181 0.03 -14.88 16.19
N GLY A 182 0.61 -13.68 16.39
CA GLY A 182 1.38 -12.96 15.38
C GLY A 182 0.57 -12.16 14.35
N ASN A 183 -0.75 -12.35 14.25
CA ASN A 183 -1.60 -11.59 13.34
C ASN A 183 -2.60 -10.71 14.11
N HIS A 184 -2.43 -9.41 13.99
CA HIS A 184 -3.28 -8.41 14.62
C HIS A 184 -3.92 -7.53 13.56
N MET A 185 -5.20 -7.27 13.74
CA MET A 185 -6.03 -6.46 12.87
C MET A 185 -6.55 -5.26 13.66
N TRP A 186 -6.39 -4.07 13.09
CA TRP A 186 -6.98 -2.85 13.64
C TRP A 186 -8.11 -2.38 12.73
N GLU A 187 -9.32 -2.42 13.25
CA GLU A 187 -10.50 -1.92 12.57
C GLU A 187 -10.71 -0.46 12.92
N THR A 188 -10.56 0.41 11.92
CA THR A 188 -10.67 1.86 12.04
C THR A 188 -10.89 2.49 10.67
N ASN A 189 -11.23 3.78 10.62
CA ASN A 189 -11.26 4.53 9.37
C ASN A 189 -10.13 5.56 9.28
N PHE A 190 -9.42 5.79 10.40
CA PHE A 190 -8.38 6.80 10.49
C PHE A 190 -7.26 6.39 11.45
N VAL A 191 -6.02 6.49 10.98
CA VAL A 191 -4.78 6.33 11.76
C VAL A 191 -4.02 7.65 11.70
N PRO A 192 -3.82 8.34 12.83
CA PRO A 192 -3.22 9.69 12.84
C PRO A 192 -1.78 9.75 12.35
N ASP A 193 -0.92 8.81 12.75
CA ASP A 193 0.48 8.74 12.32
C ASP A 193 0.99 7.29 12.32
N LEU A 194 1.24 6.74 11.14
CA LEU A 194 1.79 5.39 10.98
C LEU A 194 3.21 5.22 11.55
N ALA A 195 3.94 6.30 11.77
CA ALA A 195 5.25 6.23 12.40
C ALA A 195 5.18 6.12 13.92
N ALA A 196 4.09 6.59 14.54
CA ALA A 196 3.92 6.65 15.99
C ALA A 196 3.19 5.44 16.59
N ILE A 197 2.38 4.71 15.81
CA ILE A 197 1.61 3.59 16.35
C ILE A 197 2.49 2.45 16.85
N GLU A 198 2.05 1.78 17.93
CA GLU A 198 2.67 0.56 18.42
C GLU A 198 2.35 -0.62 17.51
N LEU A 199 3.39 -1.30 17.03
CA LEU A 199 3.23 -2.49 16.20
C LEU A 199 3.37 -3.77 17.04
N LYS A 200 2.79 -4.86 16.58
CA LYS A 200 2.81 -6.15 17.28
C LYS A 200 3.80 -7.10 16.63
N THR A 201 4.46 -7.92 17.44
CA THR A 201 5.47 -8.88 16.99
C THR A 201 4.91 -9.86 15.95
N TRP A 202 5.64 -10.02 14.86
CA TRP A 202 5.38 -11.01 13.81
C TRP A 202 6.70 -11.67 13.36
N GLY A 203 7.21 -12.54 14.21
CA GLY A 203 8.52 -13.20 14.03
C GLY A 203 8.61 -14.13 12.80
N ASP A 204 7.48 -14.67 12.34
CA ASP A 204 7.45 -15.57 11.18
C ASP A 204 7.99 -14.92 9.90
N ARG A 205 7.90 -13.59 9.80
CA ARG A 205 8.30 -12.80 8.64
C ARG A 205 9.75 -12.33 8.67
N GLY A 206 10.50 -12.63 9.73
CA GLY A 206 11.93 -12.36 9.81
C GLY A 206 12.36 -11.62 11.08
N ALA A 207 13.63 -11.32 11.12
CA ALA A 207 14.42 -10.86 12.25
C ALA A 207 13.81 -9.69 13.01
N GLY A 208 13.07 -9.97 14.11
CA GLY A 208 12.46 -8.97 14.98
C GLY A 208 11.36 -8.13 14.35
N GLY A 209 10.80 -8.57 13.24
CA GLY A 209 9.75 -7.84 12.51
C GLY A 209 8.47 -7.69 13.33
N THR A 210 7.84 -6.52 13.18
CA THR A 210 6.53 -6.21 13.76
C THR A 210 5.58 -5.73 12.68
N ASN A 211 4.27 -5.87 12.89
CA ASN A 211 3.25 -5.37 11.98
C ASN A 211 1.90 -5.11 12.65
N ILE A 212 1.01 -4.44 11.93
CA ILE A 212 -0.44 -4.42 12.11
C ILE A 212 -1.09 -4.41 10.72
N MET A 213 -2.15 -5.20 10.57
CA MET A 213 -3.06 -5.14 9.44
C MET A 213 -4.24 -4.24 9.77
N PHE A 214 -4.75 -3.52 8.79
CA PHE A 214 -5.89 -2.63 8.96
C PHE A 214 -7.12 -3.18 8.22
N VAL A 215 -8.29 -3.00 8.82
CA VAL A 215 -9.58 -2.99 8.14
C VAL A 215 -10.09 -1.57 8.19
N LEU A 216 -10.01 -0.88 7.06
CA LEU A 216 -10.37 0.52 6.92
C LEU A 216 -11.74 0.63 6.26
N ALA A 217 -12.64 1.39 6.88
CA ALA A 217 -13.99 1.67 6.37
C ALA A 217 -14.81 0.40 6.02
N ASP A 218 -14.58 -0.69 6.76
CA ASP A 218 -15.14 -2.03 6.49
C ASP A 218 -14.96 -2.45 5.01
N GLY A 219 -13.83 -2.06 4.42
CA GLY A 219 -13.52 -2.26 3.02
C GLY A 219 -12.87 -3.59 2.70
N THR A 220 -12.81 -3.89 1.40
CA THR A 220 -12.06 -5.02 0.83
C THR A 220 -10.60 -4.65 0.52
N MET A 221 -10.25 -3.37 0.57
CA MET A 221 -8.87 -2.94 0.37
C MET A 221 -7.99 -3.41 1.52
N HIS A 222 -6.85 -3.99 1.15
CA HIS A 222 -5.80 -4.37 2.09
C HIS A 222 -4.97 -3.16 2.49
N ALA A 223 -4.65 -3.06 3.77
CA ALA A 223 -3.59 -2.20 4.26
C ALA A 223 -2.86 -2.86 5.42
N HIS A 224 -1.53 -2.79 5.44
CA HIS A 224 -0.75 -3.14 6.62
C HIS A 224 0.50 -2.29 6.73
N ILE A 225 0.94 -2.05 7.96
CA ILE A 225 2.23 -1.45 8.26
C ILE A 225 3.16 -2.50 8.84
N SER A 226 4.39 -2.50 8.41
CA SER A 226 5.43 -3.40 8.92
C SER A 226 6.68 -2.64 9.27
N GLU A 227 7.39 -3.08 10.31
CA GLU A 227 8.68 -2.51 10.71
C GLU A 227 9.78 -3.57 10.65
N MET A 228 10.96 -3.11 10.28
CA MET A 228 12.22 -3.84 10.34
C MET A 228 13.15 -3.10 11.32
N PRO A 229 13.64 -3.77 12.37
CA PRO A 229 14.67 -3.20 13.26
C PRO A 229 15.93 -2.76 12.51
N VAL A 230 16.73 -1.90 13.14
CA VAL A 230 18.02 -1.49 12.61
C VAL A 230 18.91 -2.69 12.33
N GLY A 231 19.51 -2.70 11.14
CA GLY A 231 20.47 -3.74 10.76
C GLY A 231 19.83 -5.09 10.50
N THR A 232 18.56 -5.13 10.11
CA THR A 232 17.86 -6.37 9.76
C THR A 232 17.16 -6.28 8.41
N TYR A 233 16.73 -7.43 7.92
CA TYR A 233 15.89 -7.53 6.74
C TYR A 233 14.89 -8.68 6.88
N LYS A 234 13.82 -8.64 6.09
CA LYS A 234 12.77 -9.67 6.11
C LYS A 234 13.14 -10.88 5.28
N LYS A 235 12.46 -12.01 5.52
CA LYS A 235 12.53 -13.18 4.66
C LYS A 235 11.93 -12.86 3.30
N GLY A 236 12.49 -13.43 2.22
CA GLY A 236 11.91 -13.36 0.89
C GLY A 236 10.59 -14.11 0.83
N HIS A 237 9.63 -13.58 0.09
CA HIS A 237 8.33 -14.23 -0.09
C HIS A 237 7.65 -13.72 -1.35
N ARG A 238 6.58 -14.39 -1.73
CA ARG A 238 5.71 -14.00 -2.84
C ARG A 238 4.24 -14.10 -2.44
N HIS A 239 3.39 -13.43 -3.18
CA HIS A 239 1.93 -13.48 -3.05
C HIS A 239 1.26 -13.01 -4.34
N GLY A 240 -0.07 -12.90 -4.35
CA GLY A 240 -0.85 -12.39 -5.48
C GLY A 240 -0.57 -10.93 -5.84
N PRO A 241 -1.06 -10.49 -7.00
CA PRO A 241 -0.83 -9.14 -7.52
C PRO A 241 -1.60 -8.06 -6.74
N GLY A 242 -1.35 -6.80 -7.11
CA GLY A 242 -2.17 -5.66 -6.69
C GLY A 242 -1.69 -4.93 -5.44
N PHE A 243 -0.50 -5.26 -4.94
CA PHE A 243 0.08 -4.53 -3.81
C PHE A 243 0.95 -3.36 -4.26
N HIS A 244 0.85 -2.27 -3.49
CA HIS A 244 1.67 -1.08 -3.58
C HIS A 244 2.40 -0.92 -2.24
N VAL A 245 3.72 -1.04 -2.26
CA VAL A 245 4.56 -0.93 -1.06
C VAL A 245 5.21 0.43 -1.04
N MET A 246 5.06 1.17 0.06
CA MET A 246 5.59 2.51 0.21
C MET A 246 6.38 2.63 1.52
N CYS A 247 7.58 3.21 1.45
CA CYS A 247 8.34 3.54 2.65
C CYS A 247 7.70 4.69 3.42
N VAL A 248 7.50 4.49 4.73
CA VAL A 248 6.94 5.48 5.67
C VAL A 248 8.05 6.12 6.50
N VAL A 249 8.99 5.32 7.01
CA VAL A 249 10.12 5.74 7.84
C VAL A 249 11.35 4.92 7.47
N GLY A 250 12.52 5.55 7.56
CA GLY A 250 13.81 4.91 7.26
C GLY A 250 14.16 4.91 5.78
N GLU A 251 15.19 4.17 5.46
CA GLU A 251 15.71 4.00 4.10
C GLU A 251 16.20 2.56 3.92
N GLY A 252 16.17 2.11 2.68
CA GLY A 252 16.64 0.78 2.34
C GLY A 252 16.47 0.45 0.88
N PHE A 253 16.42 -0.83 0.60
CA PHE A 253 16.13 -1.31 -0.74
C PHE A 253 15.28 -2.58 -0.68
N SER A 254 14.70 -2.92 -1.81
CA SER A 254 14.04 -4.21 -2.04
C SER A 254 14.66 -4.90 -3.24
N LEU A 255 14.71 -6.23 -3.18
CA LEU A 255 15.06 -7.09 -4.30
C LEU A 255 13.80 -7.82 -4.74
N LEU A 256 13.54 -7.83 -6.06
CA LEU A 256 12.42 -8.50 -6.68
C LEU A 256 12.93 -9.43 -7.77
N TRP A 257 12.37 -10.64 -7.86
CA TRP A 257 12.75 -11.65 -8.88
C TRP A 257 11.64 -12.68 -9.07
N PHE A 258 11.55 -13.26 -10.24
CA PHE A 258 10.71 -14.44 -10.45
C PHE A 258 11.47 -15.73 -10.19
N ASP A 259 10.72 -16.79 -9.91
CA ASP A 259 11.31 -18.10 -9.67
C ASP A 259 12.18 -18.54 -10.88
N GLY A 260 13.40 -19.00 -10.59
CA GLY A 260 14.39 -19.37 -11.59
C GLY A 260 15.21 -18.20 -12.19
N GLU A 261 14.88 -16.96 -11.92
CA GLU A 261 15.69 -15.81 -12.35
C GLU A 261 16.99 -15.71 -11.53
N LYS A 262 18.07 -15.29 -12.20
CA LYS A 262 19.39 -15.10 -11.56
C LYS A 262 19.66 -13.65 -11.18
N ASP A 263 18.97 -12.74 -11.82
CA ASP A 263 19.12 -11.30 -11.61
C ASP A 263 17.99 -10.75 -10.75
N TYR A 264 18.28 -9.72 -9.98
CA TYR A 264 17.33 -9.04 -9.13
C TYR A 264 17.00 -7.67 -9.68
N ILE A 265 15.73 -7.30 -9.70
CA ILE A 265 15.32 -5.90 -9.81
C ILE A 265 15.52 -5.27 -8.44
N ARG A 266 16.42 -4.31 -8.33
CA ARG A 266 16.67 -3.56 -7.10
C ARG A 266 15.95 -2.23 -7.14
N ILE A 267 15.22 -1.94 -6.07
CA ILE A 267 14.54 -0.66 -5.87
C ILE A 267 15.01 -0.08 -4.55
N ASP A 268 15.74 1.02 -4.61
CA ASP A 268 16.12 1.79 -3.43
C ASP A 268 14.94 2.68 -3.01
N TRP A 269 14.65 2.70 -1.71
CA TRP A 269 13.50 3.43 -1.20
C TRP A 269 13.81 4.25 0.05
N LYS A 270 13.08 5.33 0.15
CA LYS A 270 12.94 6.24 1.29
C LYS A 270 11.49 6.72 1.36
N HIS A 271 11.14 7.56 2.35
CA HIS A 271 9.78 8.10 2.45
C HIS A 271 9.26 8.63 1.12
N GLY A 272 8.07 8.19 0.74
CA GLY A 272 7.38 8.56 -0.49
C GLY A 272 7.79 7.80 -1.75
N VAL A 273 8.75 6.87 -1.67
CA VAL A 273 9.00 5.93 -2.77
C VAL A 273 8.03 4.77 -2.68
N VAL A 274 7.31 4.52 -3.76
CA VAL A 274 6.35 3.43 -3.91
C VAL A 274 6.83 2.44 -4.97
N PHE A 275 6.60 1.14 -4.74
CA PHE A 275 6.99 0.06 -5.65
C PHE A 275 6.04 -1.14 -5.52
N PRO A 276 5.89 -1.98 -6.57
CA PRO A 276 5.11 -3.21 -6.49
C PRO A 276 5.99 -4.37 -6.05
N PRO A 277 5.44 -5.47 -5.50
CA PRO A 277 5.73 -6.78 -6.05
C PRO A 277 4.69 -7.16 -7.10
N ALA A 278 5.13 -7.68 -8.25
CA ALA A 278 4.22 -8.30 -9.20
C ALA A 278 3.63 -9.61 -8.63
N GLY A 279 2.52 -10.07 -9.18
CA GLY A 279 1.92 -11.35 -8.79
C GLY A 279 2.94 -12.49 -8.92
N GLN A 280 3.08 -13.29 -7.86
CA GLN A 280 4.04 -14.41 -7.77
C GLN A 280 5.52 -14.02 -7.89
N GLN A 281 5.84 -12.74 -7.88
CA GLN A 281 7.22 -12.27 -7.82
C GLN A 281 7.74 -12.34 -6.38
N PHE A 282 8.84 -13.05 -6.15
CA PHE A 282 9.54 -12.97 -4.89
C PHE A 282 10.03 -11.56 -4.64
N HIS A 283 9.90 -11.13 -3.41
CA HIS A 283 10.42 -9.85 -2.96
C HIS A 283 10.95 -9.95 -1.53
N GLN A 284 11.95 -9.13 -1.26
CA GLN A 284 12.61 -9.08 0.04
C GLN A 284 12.98 -7.63 0.36
N HIS A 285 12.73 -7.20 1.60
CA HIS A 285 12.92 -5.81 2.03
C HIS A 285 14.08 -5.72 3.03
N PHE A 286 14.95 -4.71 2.85
CA PHE A 286 16.20 -4.55 3.58
C PHE A 286 16.28 -3.17 4.21
N ASN A 287 16.30 -3.09 5.55
CA ASN A 287 16.60 -1.85 6.24
C ASN A 287 18.11 -1.59 6.20
N THR A 288 18.51 -0.44 5.67
CA THR A 288 19.91 0.00 5.60
C THR A 288 20.15 1.34 6.30
N SER A 289 19.14 1.83 7.00
CA SER A 289 19.22 3.07 7.78
C SER A 289 19.67 2.82 9.23
N PRO A 290 20.18 3.83 9.94
CA PRO A 290 20.53 3.74 11.36
C PRO A 290 19.31 3.76 12.29
N GLN A 291 18.09 3.77 11.75
CA GLN A 291 16.83 3.74 12.47
C GLN A 291 15.94 2.60 11.99
N PRO A 292 14.92 2.18 12.75
CA PRO A 292 13.93 1.23 12.25
C PRO A 292 13.30 1.73 10.95
N ALA A 293 13.00 0.82 10.02
CA ALA A 293 12.34 1.16 8.77
C ALA A 293 10.92 0.62 8.75
N ARG A 294 9.96 1.48 8.44
CA ARG A 294 8.55 1.13 8.29
C ARG A 294 8.12 1.27 6.85
N TYR A 295 7.33 0.32 6.38
CA TYR A 295 6.65 0.41 5.10
C TYR A 295 5.16 0.10 5.24
N LEU A 296 4.36 0.85 4.48
CA LEU A 296 2.94 0.62 4.26
C LEU A 296 2.78 -0.23 3.00
N ALA A 297 1.97 -1.26 3.05
CA ALA A 297 1.53 -1.98 1.86
C ALA A 297 0.01 -1.85 1.73
N THR A 298 -0.46 -1.50 0.54
CA THR A 298 -1.88 -1.34 0.21
C THR A 298 -2.22 -2.13 -1.05
N GLY A 299 -3.44 -2.59 -1.18
CA GLY A 299 -3.89 -3.39 -2.33
C GLY A 299 -5.32 -3.87 -2.18
N THR A 300 -5.73 -4.84 -3.01
CA THR A 300 -7.05 -5.48 -2.94
C THR A 300 -7.01 -6.77 -2.13
N GLY A 301 -8.10 -7.10 -1.44
CA GLY A 301 -8.24 -8.35 -0.69
C GLY A 301 -7.56 -8.33 0.68
N GLY A 302 -8.22 -7.74 1.65
CA GLY A 302 -7.77 -7.64 3.05
C GLY A 302 -7.97 -8.92 3.87
N LEU A 303 -7.62 -8.83 5.15
CA LEU A 303 -7.71 -9.94 6.09
C LEU A 303 -9.17 -10.35 6.37
N ARG A 304 -10.09 -9.38 6.48
CA ARG A 304 -11.51 -9.64 6.68
C ARG A 304 -12.19 -10.15 5.42
N TYR A 305 -11.90 -9.53 4.29
CA TYR A 305 -12.44 -9.85 2.98
C TYR A 305 -11.31 -10.24 2.01
N PRO A 306 -10.87 -11.50 2.02
CA PRO A 306 -9.71 -11.93 1.24
C PRO A 306 -10.03 -12.14 -0.25
N PHE A 307 -10.82 -11.32 -0.84
CA PHE A 307 -11.27 -11.19 -2.24
C PHE A 307 -11.10 -12.41 -3.16
N THR A 308 -9.94 -13.07 -3.13
CA THR A 308 -9.62 -14.27 -3.93
C THR A 308 -9.19 -15.44 -3.03
N THR A 309 -9.24 -16.66 -3.57
CA THR A 309 -8.69 -17.85 -2.89
C THR A 309 -7.18 -17.69 -2.64
N GLU A 310 -6.47 -17.04 -3.57
CA GLU A 310 -5.04 -16.78 -3.42
C GLU A 310 -4.75 -15.83 -2.26
N ASN A 311 -5.50 -14.73 -2.13
CA ASN A 311 -5.35 -13.83 -0.98
C ASN A 311 -5.66 -14.53 0.34
N ARG A 312 -6.70 -15.37 0.37
CA ARG A 312 -7.00 -16.20 1.55
C ARG A 312 -5.84 -17.13 1.89
N ARG A 313 -5.33 -17.89 0.90
CA ARG A 313 -4.18 -18.77 1.07
C ARG A 313 -2.95 -18.00 1.56
N SER A 314 -2.71 -16.84 0.99
CA SER A 314 -1.53 -16.02 1.31
C SER A 314 -1.57 -15.46 2.73
N LEU A 315 -2.72 -14.95 3.18
CA LEU A 315 -2.81 -14.17 4.42
C LEU A 315 -3.21 -15.01 5.64
N ILE A 316 -4.18 -15.92 5.50
CA ILE A 316 -4.80 -16.63 6.63
C ILE A 316 -4.81 -18.15 6.51
N GLY A 317 -4.39 -18.72 5.36
CA GLY A 317 -4.50 -20.15 5.05
C GLY A 317 -5.86 -20.54 4.51
N LEU A 318 -6.01 -21.77 4.03
CA LEU A 318 -7.25 -22.30 3.45
C LEU A 318 -8.14 -23.03 4.46
N LYS A 319 -7.56 -23.52 5.56
CA LYS A 319 -8.25 -24.27 6.62
C LYS A 319 -8.15 -23.54 7.94
N PRO A 320 -9.12 -23.71 8.84
CA PRO A 320 -9.03 -23.17 10.19
C PRO A 320 -7.72 -23.59 10.89
N GLY A 321 -7.00 -22.63 11.48
CA GLY A 321 -5.72 -22.85 12.17
C GLY A 321 -4.50 -23.00 11.26
N GLU A 322 -4.66 -23.06 9.95
CA GLU A 322 -3.54 -23.09 8.99
C GLU A 322 -2.86 -21.73 8.90
N ASN A 323 -1.53 -21.73 8.77
CA ASN A 323 -0.79 -20.50 8.53
C ASN A 323 -0.95 -20.03 7.08
N GLY A 324 -0.94 -18.70 6.86
CA GLY A 324 -0.91 -18.14 5.51
C GLY A 324 0.40 -18.49 4.80
N ALA A 325 0.32 -18.70 3.49
CA ALA A 325 1.44 -19.13 2.67
C ALA A 325 2.64 -18.17 2.72
N VAL A 326 2.39 -16.86 2.89
CA VAL A 326 3.47 -15.85 3.02
C VAL A 326 4.33 -16.00 4.28
N SER A 327 3.89 -16.75 5.28
CA SER A 327 4.64 -17.07 6.50
C SER A 327 4.98 -18.56 6.64
N THR A 328 4.73 -19.34 5.59
CA THR A 328 5.06 -20.77 5.52
C THR A 328 6.19 -21.00 4.52
N SER A 329 7.17 -21.83 4.90
CA SER A 329 8.32 -22.14 4.06
C SER A 329 7.91 -22.74 2.71
N LEU A 330 8.68 -22.42 1.66
CA LEU A 330 8.57 -23.10 0.36
C LEU A 330 8.68 -24.62 0.49
N LYS A 331 9.53 -25.12 1.40
CA LYS A 331 9.72 -26.56 1.65
C LYS A 331 8.47 -27.22 2.22
N ASP A 332 7.63 -26.43 2.89
CA ASP A 332 6.36 -26.87 3.49
C ASP A 332 5.16 -26.49 2.63
N GLY A 333 5.37 -26.18 1.35
CA GLY A 333 4.33 -25.81 0.40
C GLY A 333 3.81 -24.37 0.52
N GLY A 334 4.51 -23.51 1.25
CA GLY A 334 4.24 -22.08 1.36
C GLY A 334 4.91 -21.25 0.27
N ASP A 335 5.01 -19.95 0.52
CA ASP A 335 5.56 -18.95 -0.40
C ASP A 335 6.66 -18.09 0.24
N GLN A 336 7.29 -18.58 1.33
CA GLN A 336 8.37 -17.90 2.05
C GLN A 336 9.70 -18.64 1.89
N ILE A 337 10.77 -17.88 1.64
CA ILE A 337 12.15 -18.38 1.61
C ILE A 337 12.75 -18.16 2.99
N GLU A 338 13.13 -19.26 3.66
CA GLU A 338 13.82 -19.18 4.93
C GLU A 338 15.25 -18.64 4.76
N TYR A 339 15.80 -17.97 5.79
CA TYR A 339 17.14 -17.38 5.71
C TYR A 339 18.23 -18.39 5.34
N VAL A 340 18.09 -19.64 5.79
CA VAL A 340 19.03 -20.72 5.48
C VAL A 340 18.92 -21.23 4.04
N ASP A 341 17.84 -20.87 3.36
CA ASP A 341 17.54 -21.31 1.99
C ASP A 341 17.69 -20.18 0.97
N GLN A 342 17.92 -18.95 1.43
CA GLN A 342 18.09 -17.81 0.54
C GLN A 342 19.41 -17.91 -0.25
N ASP A 343 19.44 -17.32 -1.44
CA ASP A 343 20.68 -17.13 -2.20
C ASP A 343 21.70 -16.32 -1.38
N ALA A 344 22.90 -16.84 -1.22
CA ALA A 344 23.99 -16.20 -0.46
C ALA A 344 24.35 -14.80 -0.99
N ARG A 345 24.12 -14.53 -2.29
CA ARG A 345 24.32 -13.21 -2.90
C ARG A 345 23.47 -12.14 -2.25
N ILE A 346 22.24 -12.48 -1.80
CA ILE A 346 21.31 -11.54 -1.17
C ILE A 346 21.94 -10.95 0.10
N HIS A 347 22.48 -11.80 0.96
CA HIS A 347 23.13 -11.33 2.19
C HIS A 347 24.38 -10.49 1.91
N ARG A 348 25.18 -10.87 0.92
CA ARG A 348 26.35 -10.06 0.48
C ARG A 348 25.96 -8.68 -0.05
N ILE A 349 24.93 -8.60 -0.90
CA ILE A 349 24.39 -7.33 -1.39
C ILE A 349 24.00 -6.42 -0.22
N TRP A 350 23.31 -6.99 0.78
CA TRP A 350 22.91 -6.22 1.95
C TRP A 350 24.11 -5.78 2.80
N LEU A 351 25.09 -6.66 3.09
CA LEU A 351 26.28 -6.29 3.83
C LEU A 351 27.09 -5.17 3.15
N ALA A 352 27.24 -5.26 1.83
CA ALA A 352 27.91 -4.21 1.05
C ALA A 352 27.18 -2.87 1.18
N GLN A 353 25.85 -2.88 1.27
CA GLN A 353 25.08 -1.65 1.48
C GLN A 353 25.23 -1.14 2.93
N MET A 354 25.22 -2.02 3.93
CA MET A 354 25.44 -1.65 5.34
C MET A 354 26.80 -0.98 5.54
N LYS A 355 27.85 -1.49 4.87
CA LYS A 355 29.18 -0.86 4.88
C LYS A 355 29.15 0.56 4.32
N LYS A 356 28.34 0.85 3.27
CA LYS A 356 28.20 2.18 2.68
C LYS A 356 27.43 3.16 3.58
N THR A 357 26.38 2.70 4.23
CA THR A 357 25.54 3.54 5.11
C THR A 357 26.12 3.70 6.51
N GLY A 358 27.05 2.84 6.92
CA GLY A 358 27.60 2.81 8.27
C GLY A 358 26.63 2.28 9.34
N ALA A 359 25.46 1.79 8.95
CA ALA A 359 24.50 1.20 9.87
C ALA A 359 25.00 -0.17 10.33
N PRO A 360 24.85 -0.54 11.63
CA PRO A 360 25.38 -1.80 12.15
C PRO A 360 24.55 -3.00 11.65
N PRO A 361 25.16 -4.01 11.01
CA PRO A 361 24.45 -5.24 10.66
C PRO A 361 24.11 -6.04 11.92
N ARG A 362 22.93 -6.65 11.97
CA ARG A 362 22.41 -7.43 13.12
C ARG A 362 21.73 -8.72 12.71
N MET A 363 22.19 -9.33 11.61
CA MET A 363 21.61 -10.59 11.09
C MET A 363 22.32 -11.86 11.54
N ASP A 364 23.45 -11.78 12.26
CA ASP A 364 24.31 -12.93 12.62
C ASP A 364 23.55 -14.05 13.35
N LYS A 365 22.52 -13.71 14.08
CA LYS A 365 21.66 -14.67 14.78
C LYS A 365 20.85 -15.55 13.84
N TRP A 366 20.52 -15.04 12.65
CA TRP A 366 19.65 -15.70 11.65
C TRP A 366 20.40 -16.15 10.40
N VAL A 367 21.42 -15.37 10.02
CA VAL A 367 22.26 -15.62 8.84
C VAL A 367 23.72 -15.46 9.28
N PRO A 368 24.40 -16.55 9.68
CA PRO A 368 25.80 -16.48 10.02
C PRO A 368 26.63 -15.95 8.84
N THR A 369 27.38 -14.89 9.09
CA THR A 369 28.25 -14.28 8.09
C THR A 369 29.60 -14.99 8.11
N PRO A 370 30.05 -15.62 7.01
CA PRO A 370 31.41 -16.16 6.92
C PRO A 370 32.46 -15.05 7.14
N GLN A 371 33.55 -15.37 7.81
CA GLN A 371 34.59 -14.40 8.16
C GLN A 371 35.25 -13.73 6.94
N ASP A 372 35.35 -14.47 5.83
CA ASP A 372 35.86 -13.98 4.55
C ASP A 372 35.01 -12.94 3.86
N TRP A 373 33.70 -12.88 4.17
CA TRP A 373 32.79 -11.84 3.61
C TRP A 373 32.91 -10.49 4.30
N ALA A 374 33.49 -10.44 5.51
CA ALA A 374 33.72 -9.17 6.23
C ALA A 374 34.91 -8.38 5.66
N ALA A 375 35.74 -9.02 4.82
CA ALA A 375 36.95 -8.42 4.23
C ALA A 375 36.73 -7.78 2.84
N GLU A 376 35.59 -8.06 2.18
CA GLU A 376 35.19 -7.48 0.91
C GLU A 376 34.32 -6.22 1.12
#